data_57732fd7bc5568f84e31202a82db80d8
#
_entry.id   57732fd7bc5568f84e31202a82db80d8
#
_cell.length_a   1.000
_cell.length_b   1.000
_cell.length_c   1.000
_cell.angle_alpha   90.00
_cell.angle_beta   90.00
_cell.angle_gamma   90.00
#
_symmetry.space_group_name_H-M   'P 1'
#
loop_
_entity.id
_entity.type
_entity.pdbx_description
1 polymer ?
#
loop_
_entity_poly.entity_id
_entity_poly.type
_entity_poly.pdbx_seq_one_letter_code
_entity_poly.pdbx_strand_id
1 'polypeptide(L)'
;MGFVGFGSYRISIASKEHRAALIHALESGCPLIDTSSNYTNGQSEQLIGAVLAEHPEWNPILVTKAGYIQGSNLGVLEALHEQNLAKEDLVDLGPDLKHSIHPEFLKNQIDLSLERLQRKSIDVFLLHNPEYYFKMKGSTQEEYYGRIKKAFAYLEEEVANGRIKSYGISSNHFVLPLNNPEVTDLSLVLKVAKAINAKHFKVIQFPFNLIEIGALEKYGEYGDMSLIEMAQMNGLTTMTNRPLNAFTNDQLVRLATYEFMTKDLDEDKAEKNFQACMQQLKEKWSEATAEDGLADASDFDEITLVKQFKDLWKTLASGDAVDQVYHGHFFPFIARVWGGSGLNAKEAAPFYQMLEDSHLFARKNMTTRALLFKEQAQKAGLIPEHSTKVFSVEVIETYLSYGIDFVLLGMRRPEYIDQVKHLFKE
;
A
#
# COMPACT_ATOMS: atom_id res chain seq x y z
N MET A 1 9.31 14.50 -18.08
CA MET A 1 9.78 13.23 -17.50
C MET A 1 8.91 12.96 -16.26
N GLY A 2 8.51 11.71 -15.99
CA GLY A 2 7.70 11.41 -14.81
C GLY A 2 8.56 11.25 -13.55
N PHE A 3 7.91 11.19 -12.38
CA PHE A 3 8.57 11.17 -11.07
C PHE A 3 8.07 10.03 -10.19
N VAL A 4 8.84 9.69 -9.16
CA VAL A 4 8.39 8.83 -8.07
C VAL A 4 7.66 9.67 -7.02
N GLY A 5 6.48 9.19 -6.59
CA GLY A 5 5.72 9.75 -5.47
C GLY A 5 5.77 8.83 -4.24
N PHE A 6 5.61 9.41 -3.06
CA PHE A 6 5.54 8.67 -1.80
C PHE A 6 4.15 8.06 -1.61
N GLY A 7 4.03 6.73 -1.76
CA GLY A 7 2.82 5.97 -1.46
C GLY A 7 2.75 5.59 0.02
N SER A 8 1.75 6.09 0.72
CA SER A 8 1.64 6.03 2.19
C SER A 8 0.72 4.91 2.72
N TYR A 9 0.39 3.92 1.92
CA TYR A 9 -0.65 2.91 2.22
C TYR A 9 -0.55 2.26 3.62
N ARG A 10 0.66 2.03 4.12
CA ARG A 10 0.89 1.33 5.40
C ARG A 10 1.65 2.16 6.43
N ILE A 11 1.78 3.47 6.25
CA ILE A 11 2.41 4.29 7.29
C ILE A 11 1.43 4.62 8.41
N SER A 12 1.96 4.87 9.61
CA SER A 12 1.18 5.16 10.81
C SER A 12 1.93 6.17 11.68
N ILE A 13 1.19 7.09 12.29
CA ILE A 13 1.74 8.05 13.27
C ILE A 13 2.34 7.37 14.50
N ALA A 14 1.93 6.14 14.80
CA ALA A 14 2.47 5.36 15.91
C ALA A 14 3.90 4.84 15.66
N SER A 15 4.38 4.86 14.40
CA SER A 15 5.69 4.31 14.03
C SER A 15 6.73 5.42 13.84
N LYS A 16 7.78 5.40 14.68
CA LYS A 16 8.95 6.30 14.53
C LYS A 16 9.69 6.07 13.21
N GLU A 17 9.75 4.81 12.74
CA GLU A 17 10.39 4.44 11.48
C GLU A 17 9.64 5.03 10.28
N HIS A 18 8.30 4.94 10.26
CA HIS A 18 7.48 5.55 9.22
C HIS A 18 7.63 7.08 9.18
N ARG A 19 7.72 7.71 10.37
CA ARG A 19 7.97 9.13 10.47
C ARG A 19 9.34 9.51 9.90
N ALA A 20 10.40 8.77 10.27
CA ALA A 20 11.74 8.99 9.75
C ALA A 20 11.80 8.81 8.22
N ALA A 21 11.09 7.81 7.68
CA ALA A 21 11.00 7.58 6.24
C ALA A 21 10.31 8.76 5.52
N LEU A 22 9.19 9.26 6.04
CA LEU A 22 8.49 10.40 5.45
C LEU A 22 9.35 11.67 5.45
N ILE A 23 10.02 11.97 6.58
CA ILE A 23 10.95 13.09 6.70
C ILE A 23 12.07 12.96 5.67
N HIS A 24 12.72 11.78 5.61
CA HIS A 24 13.82 11.53 4.67
C HIS A 24 13.39 11.70 3.20
N ALA A 25 12.17 11.28 2.84
CA ALA A 25 11.64 11.49 1.50
C ALA A 25 11.46 12.99 1.19
N LEU A 26 10.91 13.77 2.12
CA LEU A 26 10.68 15.20 1.94
C LEU A 26 11.98 15.99 1.89
N GLU A 27 12.95 15.69 2.76
CA GLU A 27 14.32 16.26 2.71
C GLU A 27 15.01 15.93 1.38
N SER A 28 14.75 14.76 0.82
CA SER A 28 15.28 14.35 -0.49
C SER A 28 14.55 15.01 -1.67
N GLY A 29 13.48 15.79 -1.40
CA GLY A 29 12.73 16.54 -2.41
C GLY A 29 11.62 15.73 -3.08
N CYS A 30 11.02 14.77 -2.39
CA CYS A 30 9.86 14.03 -2.90
C CYS A 30 8.73 14.99 -3.31
N PRO A 31 8.28 14.97 -4.59
CA PRO A 31 7.37 15.99 -5.11
C PRO A 31 5.91 15.76 -4.73
N LEU A 32 5.54 14.52 -4.39
CA LEU A 32 4.15 14.13 -4.20
C LEU A 32 4.02 13.08 -3.09
N ILE A 33 3.00 13.25 -2.25
CA ILE A 33 2.56 12.25 -1.25
C ILE A 33 1.15 11.79 -1.61
N ASP A 34 0.99 10.49 -1.80
CA ASP A 34 -0.30 9.83 -2.03
C ASP A 34 -0.76 9.11 -0.77
N THR A 35 -1.94 9.48 -0.27
CA THR A 35 -2.58 8.88 0.90
C THR A 35 -4.07 8.58 0.63
N SER A 36 -4.80 8.18 1.67
CA SER A 36 -6.25 7.98 1.64
C SER A 36 -6.83 8.04 3.04
N SER A 37 -8.08 8.46 3.17
CA SER A 37 -8.79 8.56 4.44
C SER A 37 -8.88 7.25 5.23
N ASN A 38 -8.82 6.10 4.55
CA ASN A 38 -8.89 4.77 5.17
C ASN A 38 -7.51 4.15 5.48
N TYR A 39 -6.40 4.73 4.98
CA TYR A 39 -5.08 4.13 5.21
C TYR A 39 -4.70 4.15 6.69
N THR A 40 -4.39 2.95 7.22
CA THR A 40 -4.13 2.77 8.65
C THR A 40 -5.17 3.45 9.55
N ASN A 41 -6.44 3.42 9.12
CA ASN A 41 -7.56 4.02 9.83
C ASN A 41 -7.42 5.53 10.06
N GLY A 42 -6.92 6.27 9.03
CA GLY A 42 -6.66 7.72 9.08
C GLY A 42 -5.30 8.11 9.64
N GLN A 43 -4.55 7.18 10.23
CA GLN A 43 -3.24 7.49 10.84
C GLN A 43 -2.18 7.90 9.81
N SER A 44 -2.32 7.47 8.54
CA SER A 44 -1.45 7.93 7.46
C SER A 44 -1.59 9.43 7.24
N GLU A 45 -2.82 9.95 7.13
CA GLU A 45 -3.06 11.40 7.01
C GLU A 45 -2.60 12.17 8.25
N GLN A 46 -2.82 11.62 9.46
CA GLN A 46 -2.35 12.22 10.71
C GLN A 46 -0.83 12.36 10.75
N LEU A 47 -0.09 11.33 10.33
CA LEU A 47 1.37 11.38 10.27
C LEU A 47 1.85 12.45 9.28
N ILE A 48 1.26 12.48 8.08
CA ILE A 48 1.60 13.46 7.04
C ILE A 48 1.31 14.89 7.55
N GLY A 49 0.14 15.11 8.13
CA GLY A 49 -0.25 16.39 8.70
C GLY A 49 0.71 16.87 9.79
N ALA A 50 1.06 16.00 10.74
CA ALA A 50 1.99 16.31 11.82
C ALA A 50 3.38 16.68 11.29
N VAL A 51 3.93 15.91 10.35
CA VAL A 51 5.26 16.20 9.77
C VAL A 51 5.25 17.52 8.99
N LEU A 52 4.24 17.76 8.16
CA LEU A 52 4.17 18.99 7.37
C LEU A 52 3.82 20.25 8.21
N ALA A 53 3.20 20.10 9.37
CA ALA A 53 2.98 21.20 10.30
C ALA A 53 4.27 21.63 11.03
N GLU A 54 5.16 20.67 11.31
CA GLU A 54 6.48 20.92 11.90
C GLU A 54 7.47 21.51 10.87
N HIS A 55 7.25 21.24 9.56
CA HIS A 55 8.11 21.62 8.44
C HIS A 55 7.33 22.44 7.39
N PRO A 56 6.93 23.67 7.68
CA PRO A 56 6.12 24.48 6.77
C PRO A 56 6.83 24.87 5.46
N GLU A 57 8.15 24.70 5.39
CA GLU A 57 8.95 24.90 4.17
C GLU A 57 8.71 23.80 3.12
N TRP A 58 8.21 22.63 3.51
CA TRP A 58 7.91 21.55 2.58
C TRP A 58 6.49 21.68 2.04
N ASN A 59 6.38 21.64 0.73
CA ASN A 59 5.09 21.77 0.04
C ASN A 59 4.94 20.73 -1.10
N PRO A 60 4.95 19.42 -0.79
CA PRO A 60 4.68 18.40 -1.78
C PRO A 60 3.23 18.49 -2.25
N ILE A 61 2.94 17.97 -3.46
CA ILE A 61 1.56 17.76 -3.91
C ILE A 61 0.91 16.72 -3.00
N LEU A 62 -0.18 17.08 -2.33
CA LEU A 62 -0.94 16.19 -1.47
C LEU A 62 -2.13 15.58 -2.20
N VAL A 63 -2.12 14.25 -2.33
CA VAL A 63 -3.20 13.45 -2.89
C VAL A 63 -3.83 12.63 -1.77
N THR A 64 -5.14 12.79 -1.55
CA THR A 64 -5.91 11.87 -0.69
C THR A 64 -7.16 11.37 -1.40
N LYS A 65 -7.83 10.38 -0.82
CA LYS A 65 -8.92 9.65 -1.46
C LYS A 65 -9.99 9.26 -0.46
N ALA A 66 -11.23 9.13 -0.94
CA ALA A 66 -12.31 8.51 -0.18
C ALA A 66 -13.21 7.64 -1.05
N GLY A 67 -13.77 6.61 -0.44
CA GLY A 67 -14.67 5.63 -1.02
C GLY A 67 -15.00 4.55 0.01
N TYR A 68 -14.00 4.10 0.75
CA TYR A 68 -14.14 3.05 1.75
C TYR A 68 -14.69 3.55 3.08
N ILE A 69 -15.67 2.83 3.61
CA ILE A 69 -16.26 3.02 4.94
C ILE A 69 -15.89 1.78 5.76
N GLN A 70 -14.85 1.91 6.56
CA GLN A 70 -14.29 0.84 7.38
C GLN A 70 -13.65 1.42 8.65
N GLY A 71 -13.42 0.59 9.64
CA GLY A 71 -12.81 0.98 10.90
C GLY A 71 -13.57 2.15 11.56
N SER A 72 -12.89 3.24 11.94
CA SER A 72 -13.51 4.41 12.56
C SER A 72 -14.56 5.10 11.68
N ASN A 73 -14.47 4.96 10.35
CA ASN A 73 -15.45 5.53 9.43
C ASN A 73 -16.82 4.82 9.49
N LEU A 74 -16.92 3.61 10.03
CA LEU A 74 -18.21 2.96 10.25
C LEU A 74 -19.11 3.74 11.24
N GLY A 75 -18.50 4.40 12.22
CA GLY A 75 -19.22 5.21 13.20
C GLY A 75 -19.90 6.46 12.65
N VAL A 76 -19.52 6.92 11.44
CA VAL A 76 -20.16 8.10 10.82
C VAL A 76 -21.43 7.76 10.03
N LEU A 77 -21.73 6.47 9.80
CA LEU A 77 -22.88 6.05 8.99
C LEU A 77 -24.22 6.51 9.54
N GLU A 78 -24.42 6.43 10.86
CA GLU A 78 -25.67 6.86 11.50
C GLU A 78 -25.93 8.35 11.22
N ALA A 79 -24.91 9.19 11.45
CA ALA A 79 -25.00 10.62 11.17
C ALA A 79 -25.22 10.93 9.68
N LEU A 80 -24.61 10.15 8.77
CA LEU A 80 -24.80 10.32 7.34
C LEU A 80 -26.21 9.89 6.88
N HIS A 81 -26.81 8.88 7.50
CA HIS A 81 -28.20 8.50 7.23
C HIS A 81 -29.20 9.59 7.67
N GLU A 82 -28.91 10.27 8.78
CA GLU A 82 -29.68 11.44 9.22
C GLU A 82 -29.53 12.63 8.24
N GLN A 83 -28.40 12.71 7.51
CA GLN A 83 -28.08 13.72 6.52
C GLN A 83 -28.44 13.35 5.07
N ASN A 84 -29.36 12.39 4.89
CA ASN A 84 -29.89 11.95 3.59
C ASN A 84 -28.98 11.03 2.75
N LEU A 85 -27.96 10.34 3.32
CA LEU A 85 -27.33 9.24 2.62
C LEU A 85 -28.31 8.06 2.55
N ALA A 86 -28.88 7.82 1.38
CA ALA A 86 -29.81 6.74 1.16
C ALA A 86 -29.08 5.37 1.18
N LYS A 87 -29.81 4.29 1.55
CA LYS A 87 -29.22 2.95 1.59
C LYS A 87 -28.77 2.48 0.20
N GLU A 88 -29.45 2.89 -0.85
CA GLU A 88 -29.12 2.60 -2.26
C GLU A 88 -27.83 3.28 -2.73
N ASP A 89 -27.37 4.34 -2.06
CA ASP A 89 -26.10 4.99 -2.33
C ASP A 89 -24.92 4.31 -1.64
N LEU A 90 -25.20 3.30 -0.82
CA LEU A 90 -24.23 2.56 -0.05
C LEU A 90 -24.03 1.16 -0.65
N VAL A 91 -22.78 0.83 -1.00
CA VAL A 91 -22.39 -0.55 -1.35
C VAL A 91 -22.08 -1.29 -0.06
N ASP A 92 -22.92 -2.27 0.30
CA ASP A 92 -22.73 -3.08 1.51
C ASP A 92 -21.93 -4.33 1.19
N LEU A 93 -20.73 -4.45 1.78
CA LEU A 93 -19.79 -5.55 1.58
C LEU A 93 -19.61 -6.40 2.86
N GLY A 94 -20.47 -6.18 3.84
CA GLY A 94 -20.45 -6.88 5.13
C GLY A 94 -20.34 -5.93 6.33
N PRO A 95 -20.23 -6.47 7.54
CA PRO A 95 -20.26 -5.66 8.77
C PRO A 95 -19.11 -4.65 8.87
N ASP A 96 -17.94 -5.02 8.37
CA ASP A 96 -16.71 -4.26 8.57
C ASP A 96 -16.30 -3.39 7.36
N LEU A 97 -17.04 -3.51 6.24
CA LEU A 97 -16.70 -2.83 5.02
C LEU A 97 -17.93 -2.40 4.23
N LYS A 98 -18.02 -1.11 3.96
CA LYS A 98 -18.96 -0.53 3.01
C LYS A 98 -18.23 0.44 2.10
N HIS A 99 -18.90 0.87 1.03
CA HIS A 99 -18.31 1.80 0.07
C HIS A 99 -19.35 2.82 -0.40
N SER A 100 -18.94 4.08 -0.58
CA SER A 100 -19.77 5.13 -1.17
C SER A 100 -18.91 6.21 -1.82
N ILE A 101 -19.41 6.78 -2.90
CA ILE A 101 -18.93 8.04 -3.50
C ILE A 101 -20.04 9.12 -3.51
N HIS A 102 -21.06 8.95 -2.65
CA HIS A 102 -22.14 9.94 -2.53
C HIS A 102 -21.59 11.27 -1.98
N PRO A 103 -22.09 12.44 -2.47
CA PRO A 103 -21.65 13.75 -2.02
C PRO A 103 -21.59 13.95 -0.50
N GLU A 104 -22.61 13.49 0.24
CA GLU A 104 -22.62 13.63 1.71
C GLU A 104 -21.48 12.84 2.39
N PHE A 105 -21.16 11.65 1.89
CA PHE A 105 -20.01 10.91 2.38
C PHE A 105 -18.69 11.59 2.00
N LEU A 106 -18.55 12.05 0.75
CA LEU A 106 -17.36 12.76 0.30
C LEU A 106 -17.11 14.03 1.11
N LYS A 107 -18.18 14.81 1.42
CA LYS A 107 -18.13 15.99 2.27
C LYS A 107 -17.54 15.67 3.64
N ASN A 108 -18.11 14.67 4.31
CA ASN A 108 -17.61 14.23 5.62
C ASN A 108 -16.12 13.83 5.54
N GLN A 109 -15.73 13.07 4.50
CA GLN A 109 -14.35 12.60 4.36
C GLN A 109 -13.36 13.74 4.01
N ILE A 110 -13.78 14.75 3.23
CA ILE A 110 -12.96 15.94 2.97
C ILE A 110 -12.75 16.72 4.27
N ASP A 111 -13.80 16.90 5.10
CA ASP A 111 -13.71 17.56 6.40
C ASP A 111 -12.68 16.86 7.30
N LEU A 112 -12.81 15.55 7.47
CA LEU A 112 -11.90 14.75 8.28
C LEU A 112 -10.46 14.69 7.72
N SER A 113 -10.31 14.66 6.40
CA SER A 113 -8.99 14.65 5.76
C SER A 113 -8.27 15.99 5.95
N LEU A 114 -8.96 17.13 5.80
CA LEU A 114 -8.40 18.47 6.06
C LEU A 114 -7.96 18.61 7.52
N GLU A 115 -8.75 18.09 8.47
CA GLU A 115 -8.41 18.07 9.89
C GLU A 115 -7.15 17.22 10.15
N ARG A 116 -7.12 15.95 9.69
CA ARG A 116 -5.99 15.03 9.90
C ARG A 116 -4.71 15.51 9.23
N LEU A 117 -4.81 16.06 8.01
CA LEU A 117 -3.69 16.64 7.27
C LEU A 117 -3.26 18.00 7.79
N GLN A 118 -4.02 18.65 8.68
CA GLN A 118 -3.79 19.98 9.20
C GLN A 118 -3.62 21.02 8.07
N ARG A 119 -4.45 20.93 7.04
CA ARG A 119 -4.41 21.78 5.84
C ARG A 119 -5.77 22.44 5.61
N LYS A 120 -5.74 23.62 4.97
CA LYS A 120 -6.96 24.31 4.53
C LYS A 120 -7.46 23.84 3.18
N SER A 121 -6.58 23.22 2.39
CA SER A 121 -6.87 22.73 1.04
C SER A 121 -6.04 21.49 0.74
N ILE A 122 -6.61 20.57 -0.05
CA ILE A 122 -5.99 19.36 -0.60
C ILE A 122 -5.68 19.63 -2.08
N ASP A 123 -4.48 19.25 -2.56
CA ASP A 123 -4.12 19.49 -3.95
C ASP A 123 -4.93 18.62 -4.92
N VAL A 124 -5.08 17.32 -4.60
CA VAL A 124 -5.84 16.35 -5.41
C VAL A 124 -6.68 15.46 -4.51
N PHE A 125 -7.99 15.40 -4.77
CA PHE A 125 -8.90 14.49 -4.10
C PHE A 125 -9.42 13.42 -5.07
N LEU A 126 -9.23 12.13 -4.77
CA LEU A 126 -9.62 11.04 -5.67
C LEU A 126 -10.86 10.28 -5.15
N LEU A 127 -11.78 9.96 -6.06
CA LEU A 127 -12.76 8.90 -5.82
C LEU A 127 -12.00 7.57 -5.72
N HIS A 128 -12.12 6.88 -4.59
CA HIS A 128 -11.34 5.67 -4.32
C HIS A 128 -12.12 4.42 -4.68
N ASN A 129 -11.73 3.77 -5.75
CA ASN A 129 -12.30 2.54 -6.30
C ASN A 129 -13.84 2.59 -6.45
N PRO A 130 -14.38 3.56 -7.21
CA PRO A 130 -15.82 3.67 -7.42
C PRO A 130 -16.44 2.40 -8.04
N GLU A 131 -15.65 1.59 -8.72
CA GLU A 131 -16.01 0.30 -9.28
C GLU A 131 -16.50 -0.74 -8.26
N TYR A 132 -16.33 -0.50 -6.96
CA TYR A 132 -16.96 -1.33 -5.92
C TYR A 132 -18.49 -1.35 -6.05
N TYR A 133 -19.07 -0.38 -6.73
CA TYR A 133 -20.50 -0.38 -7.08
C TYR A 133 -20.91 -1.66 -7.83
N PHE A 134 -20.07 -2.21 -8.68
CA PHE A 134 -20.37 -3.44 -9.44
C PHE A 134 -20.51 -4.69 -8.55
N LYS A 135 -20.14 -4.64 -7.28
CA LYS A 135 -20.39 -5.71 -6.31
C LYS A 135 -21.86 -5.76 -5.84
N MET A 136 -22.64 -4.73 -6.15
CA MET A 136 -24.09 -4.73 -5.87
C MET A 136 -24.83 -5.58 -6.91
N LYS A 137 -25.80 -6.37 -6.44
CA LYS A 137 -26.67 -7.12 -7.33
C LYS A 137 -27.52 -6.16 -8.19
N GLY A 138 -27.50 -6.35 -9.51
CA GLY A 138 -28.26 -5.53 -10.46
C GLY A 138 -27.57 -4.20 -10.79
N SER A 139 -26.29 -4.05 -10.45
CA SER A 139 -25.49 -2.90 -10.88
C SER A 139 -25.46 -2.74 -12.40
N THR A 140 -25.48 -1.50 -12.89
CA THR A 140 -25.43 -1.16 -14.30
C THR A 140 -24.38 -0.11 -14.59
N GLN A 141 -23.85 -0.09 -15.81
CA GLN A 141 -22.92 0.93 -16.27
C GLN A 141 -23.57 2.34 -16.21
N GLU A 142 -24.83 2.48 -16.56
CA GLU A 142 -25.53 3.75 -16.53
C GLU A 142 -25.56 4.36 -15.12
N GLU A 143 -25.93 3.57 -14.11
CA GLU A 143 -25.95 4.02 -12.72
C GLU A 143 -24.53 4.28 -12.20
N TYR A 144 -23.57 3.47 -12.59
CA TYR A 144 -22.14 3.68 -12.24
C TYR A 144 -21.66 5.07 -12.66
N TYR A 145 -21.85 5.44 -13.92
CA TYR A 145 -21.47 6.77 -14.41
C TYR A 145 -22.39 7.88 -13.89
N GLY A 146 -23.63 7.57 -13.57
CA GLY A 146 -24.55 8.45 -12.87
C GLY A 146 -24.04 8.85 -11.49
N ARG A 147 -23.50 7.91 -10.72
CA ARG A 147 -22.84 8.14 -9.41
C ARG A 147 -21.58 8.97 -9.55
N ILE A 148 -20.72 8.68 -10.53
CA ILE A 148 -19.55 9.50 -10.83
C ILE A 148 -19.95 10.93 -11.19
N LYS A 149 -21.01 11.11 -11.99
CA LYS A 149 -21.54 12.43 -12.35
C LYS A 149 -21.94 13.25 -11.13
N LYS A 150 -22.69 12.65 -10.20
CA LYS A 150 -23.09 13.30 -8.93
C LYS A 150 -21.86 13.69 -8.09
N ALA A 151 -20.90 12.75 -7.94
CA ALA A 151 -19.66 13.01 -7.21
C ALA A 151 -18.83 14.14 -7.84
N PHE A 152 -18.68 14.16 -9.17
CA PHE A 152 -17.94 15.22 -9.86
C PHE A 152 -18.59 16.59 -9.72
N ALA A 153 -19.91 16.67 -9.82
CA ALA A 153 -20.64 17.93 -9.61
C ALA A 153 -20.33 18.52 -8.22
N TYR A 154 -20.38 17.68 -7.19
CA TYR A 154 -20.03 18.07 -5.82
C TYR A 154 -18.55 18.47 -5.69
N LEU A 155 -17.63 17.73 -6.31
CA LEU A 155 -16.19 18.06 -6.22
C LEU A 155 -15.84 19.37 -6.94
N GLU A 156 -16.57 19.77 -8.00
CA GLU A 156 -16.46 21.12 -8.59
C GLU A 156 -16.87 22.20 -7.58
N GLU A 157 -17.91 21.95 -6.75
CA GLU A 157 -18.29 22.89 -5.68
C GLU A 157 -17.17 22.98 -4.61
N GLU A 158 -16.54 21.87 -4.25
CA GLU A 158 -15.42 21.86 -3.30
C GLU A 158 -14.19 22.59 -3.83
N VAL A 159 -13.95 22.54 -5.15
CA VAL A 159 -12.93 23.38 -5.80
C VAL A 159 -13.30 24.86 -5.73
N ALA A 160 -14.56 25.21 -6.03
CA ALA A 160 -15.04 26.58 -5.95
C ALA A 160 -14.95 27.14 -4.53
N ASN A 161 -15.15 26.31 -3.51
CA ASN A 161 -14.99 26.62 -2.11
C ASN A 161 -13.51 26.71 -1.65
N GLY A 162 -12.54 26.35 -2.52
CA GLY A 162 -11.10 26.36 -2.22
C GLY A 162 -10.63 25.24 -1.29
N ARG A 163 -11.43 24.22 -1.06
CA ARG A 163 -11.12 23.10 -0.16
C ARG A 163 -10.29 22.00 -0.82
N ILE A 164 -10.44 21.85 -2.12
CA ILE A 164 -9.58 21.04 -2.98
C ILE A 164 -9.16 21.87 -4.20
N LYS A 165 -8.01 21.57 -4.82
CA LYS A 165 -7.57 22.28 -6.03
C LYS A 165 -7.98 21.56 -7.32
N SER A 166 -7.97 20.24 -7.29
CA SER A 166 -8.38 19.36 -8.38
C SER A 166 -8.85 18.01 -7.86
N TYR A 167 -9.42 17.20 -8.73
CA TYR A 167 -9.89 15.87 -8.35
C TYR A 167 -9.72 14.85 -9.49
N GLY A 168 -9.96 13.59 -9.15
CA GLY A 168 -9.81 12.49 -10.09
C GLY A 168 -10.44 11.19 -9.62
N ILE A 169 -10.06 10.11 -10.27
CA ILE A 169 -10.48 8.75 -9.93
C ILE A 169 -9.24 7.87 -9.73
N SER A 170 -9.23 7.12 -8.63
CA SER A 170 -8.36 5.96 -8.43
C SER A 170 -9.19 4.70 -8.62
N SER A 171 -8.97 3.95 -9.70
CA SER A 171 -9.71 2.72 -10.00
C SER A 171 -8.78 1.61 -10.46
N ASN A 172 -8.96 0.42 -9.89
CA ASN A 172 -8.27 -0.78 -10.35
C ASN A 172 -8.85 -1.28 -11.69
N HIS A 173 -10.07 -0.87 -12.03
CA HIS A 173 -10.78 -1.32 -13.22
C HIS A 173 -10.52 -0.45 -14.46
N PHE A 174 -9.70 0.59 -14.38
CA PHE A 174 -9.23 1.33 -15.56
C PHE A 174 -8.43 0.47 -16.53
N VAL A 175 -7.77 -0.57 -16.03
CA VAL A 175 -6.88 -1.45 -16.80
C VAL A 175 -7.55 -2.75 -17.25
N LEU A 176 -8.85 -2.89 -17.02
CA LEU A 176 -9.62 -4.02 -17.52
C LEU A 176 -9.92 -3.86 -19.03
N PRO A 177 -10.07 -4.97 -19.76
CA PRO A 177 -10.51 -4.94 -21.15
C PRO A 177 -11.88 -4.23 -21.30
N LEU A 178 -12.06 -3.47 -22.38
CA LEU A 178 -13.29 -2.68 -22.60
C LEU A 178 -14.58 -3.51 -22.66
N ASN A 179 -14.49 -4.76 -23.03
CA ASN A 179 -15.63 -5.69 -23.03
C ASN A 179 -15.97 -6.25 -21.64
N ASN A 180 -15.17 -5.91 -20.61
CA ASN A 180 -15.48 -6.31 -19.24
C ASN A 180 -16.65 -5.42 -18.72
N PRO A 181 -17.74 -6.02 -18.20
CA PRO A 181 -18.90 -5.25 -17.73
C PRO A 181 -18.60 -4.35 -16.51
N GLU A 182 -17.51 -4.58 -15.83
CA GLU A 182 -17.09 -3.81 -14.64
C GLU A 182 -15.97 -2.78 -14.96
N VAL A 183 -15.60 -2.59 -16.22
CA VAL A 183 -14.56 -1.66 -16.61
C VAL A 183 -14.89 -0.21 -16.22
N THR A 184 -13.91 0.51 -15.72
CA THR A 184 -13.97 1.97 -15.61
C THR A 184 -13.42 2.56 -16.92
N ASP A 185 -14.31 2.80 -17.86
CA ASP A 185 -13.97 3.32 -19.18
C ASP A 185 -13.68 4.82 -19.12
N LEU A 186 -12.43 5.21 -19.38
CA LEU A 186 -12.02 6.62 -19.35
C LEU A 186 -12.78 7.47 -20.36
N SER A 187 -13.18 6.94 -21.52
CA SER A 187 -13.96 7.70 -22.49
C SER A 187 -15.35 8.08 -21.97
N LEU A 188 -15.98 7.19 -21.21
CA LEU A 188 -17.26 7.44 -20.56
C LEU A 188 -17.11 8.41 -19.38
N VAL A 189 -16.03 8.30 -18.61
CA VAL A 189 -15.69 9.28 -17.56
C VAL A 189 -15.51 10.67 -18.16
N LEU A 190 -14.79 10.79 -19.29
CA LEU A 190 -14.59 12.05 -20.00
C LEU A 190 -15.91 12.63 -20.57
N LYS A 191 -16.82 11.76 -21.05
CA LYS A 191 -18.17 12.19 -21.47
C LYS A 191 -18.96 12.75 -20.28
N VAL A 192 -18.91 12.09 -19.12
CA VAL A 192 -19.51 12.58 -17.87
C VAL A 192 -18.93 13.94 -17.48
N ALA A 193 -17.62 14.06 -17.45
CA ALA A 193 -16.91 15.29 -17.11
C ALA A 193 -17.31 16.45 -18.06
N LYS A 194 -17.35 16.19 -19.36
CA LYS A 194 -17.79 17.17 -20.37
C LYS A 194 -19.24 17.59 -20.17
N ALA A 195 -20.13 16.65 -19.85
CA ALA A 195 -21.58 16.92 -19.70
C ALA A 195 -21.90 17.88 -18.55
N ILE A 196 -21.06 17.97 -17.53
CA ILE A 196 -21.21 18.88 -16.36
C ILE A 196 -20.19 20.01 -16.35
N ASN A 197 -19.38 20.14 -17.41
CA ASN A 197 -18.29 21.12 -17.49
C ASN A 197 -17.28 20.98 -16.32
N ALA A 198 -16.91 19.74 -15.99
CA ALA A 198 -15.95 19.39 -14.94
C ALA A 198 -14.52 19.80 -15.31
N LYS A 199 -14.15 21.06 -15.04
CA LYS A 199 -12.86 21.64 -15.44
C LYS A 199 -11.68 21.15 -14.59
N HIS A 200 -11.98 20.69 -13.37
CA HIS A 200 -10.96 20.32 -12.39
C HIS A 200 -10.82 18.79 -12.24
N PHE A 201 -11.45 17.99 -13.10
CA PHE A 201 -11.09 16.58 -13.28
C PHE A 201 -9.75 16.50 -13.98
N LYS A 202 -8.67 16.16 -13.25
CA LYS A 202 -7.28 16.27 -13.72
C LYS A 202 -6.45 15.02 -13.54
N VAL A 203 -6.90 14.03 -12.76
CA VAL A 203 -6.05 12.93 -12.34
C VAL A 203 -6.77 11.59 -12.52
N ILE A 204 -6.05 10.62 -13.07
CA ILE A 204 -6.41 9.20 -12.97
C ILE A 204 -5.30 8.42 -12.29
N GLN A 205 -5.69 7.49 -11.42
CA GLN A 205 -4.77 6.57 -10.75
C GLN A 205 -5.21 5.13 -11.02
N PHE A 206 -4.27 4.27 -11.44
CA PHE A 206 -4.53 2.91 -11.84
C PHE A 206 -3.35 1.99 -11.47
N PRO A 207 -3.56 0.66 -11.35
CA PRO A 207 -2.46 -0.28 -11.14
C PRO A 207 -1.60 -0.40 -12.39
N PHE A 208 -0.29 -0.42 -12.20
CA PHE A 208 0.64 -0.69 -13.29
C PHE A 208 1.92 -1.34 -12.76
N ASN A 209 2.28 -2.47 -13.35
CA ASN A 209 3.51 -3.19 -13.06
C ASN A 209 3.82 -4.17 -14.22
N LEU A 210 4.92 -4.93 -14.16
CA LEU A 210 5.35 -5.85 -15.22
C LEU A 210 4.33 -6.96 -15.58
N ILE A 211 3.33 -7.17 -14.75
CA ILE A 211 2.28 -8.19 -14.95
C ILE A 211 0.96 -7.52 -15.33
N GLU A 212 0.59 -6.44 -14.64
CA GLU A 212 -0.64 -5.69 -14.86
C GLU A 212 -0.37 -4.54 -15.84
N ILE A 213 -0.23 -4.89 -17.13
CA ILE A 213 0.14 -3.97 -18.23
C ILE A 213 -1.07 -3.44 -19.01
N GLY A 214 -2.30 -3.71 -18.58
CA GLY A 214 -3.52 -3.34 -19.32
C GLY A 214 -3.62 -1.86 -19.69
N ALA A 215 -2.94 -0.96 -18.96
CA ALA A 215 -2.89 0.46 -19.30
C ALA A 215 -2.12 0.77 -20.61
N LEU A 216 -1.34 -0.17 -21.16
CA LEU A 216 -0.64 -0.07 -22.44
C LEU A 216 -1.42 -0.71 -23.59
N GLU A 217 -2.45 -1.50 -23.29
CA GLU A 217 -3.25 -2.17 -24.31
C GLU A 217 -4.01 -1.13 -25.14
N LYS A 218 -4.01 -1.32 -26.45
CA LYS A 218 -4.69 -0.42 -27.40
C LYS A 218 -6.01 -1.01 -27.85
N TYR A 219 -7.02 -0.18 -27.85
CA TYR A 219 -8.35 -0.58 -28.24
C TYR A 219 -8.81 0.24 -29.45
N GLY A 220 -9.17 -0.43 -30.53
CA GLY A 220 -9.62 0.21 -31.78
C GLY A 220 -10.84 1.11 -31.63
N GLU A 221 -11.67 0.87 -30.63
CA GLU A 221 -12.81 1.72 -30.27
C GLU A 221 -12.41 3.13 -29.83
N TYR A 222 -11.16 3.33 -29.41
CA TYR A 222 -10.58 4.63 -29.03
C TYR A 222 -9.63 5.19 -30.07
N GLY A 223 -9.73 4.76 -31.32
CA GLY A 223 -8.77 5.18 -32.35
C GLY A 223 -7.37 4.58 -32.17
N ASP A 224 -7.33 3.33 -31.65
CA ASP A 224 -6.10 2.56 -31.38
C ASP A 224 -5.17 3.20 -30.33
N MET A 225 -5.78 3.79 -29.29
CA MET A 225 -5.08 4.38 -28.15
C MET A 225 -5.12 3.51 -26.89
N SER A 226 -4.07 3.59 -26.10
CA SER A 226 -4.00 3.05 -24.76
C SER A 226 -4.63 4.01 -23.73
N LEU A 227 -4.84 3.51 -22.49
CA LEU A 227 -5.30 4.35 -21.36
C LEU A 227 -4.36 5.54 -21.11
N ILE A 228 -3.05 5.30 -21.15
CA ILE A 228 -2.02 6.33 -20.93
C ILE A 228 -2.07 7.39 -22.03
N GLU A 229 -2.10 6.97 -23.30
CA GLU A 229 -2.19 7.88 -24.46
C GLU A 229 -3.48 8.73 -24.42
N MET A 230 -4.62 8.11 -24.05
CA MET A 230 -5.89 8.81 -23.90
C MET A 230 -5.85 9.84 -22.76
N ALA A 231 -5.27 9.49 -21.62
CA ALA A 231 -5.10 10.42 -20.51
C ALA A 231 -4.27 11.64 -20.92
N GLN A 232 -3.12 11.41 -21.56
CA GLN A 232 -2.22 12.47 -22.06
C GLN A 232 -2.92 13.39 -23.05
N MET A 233 -3.66 12.84 -24.03
CA MET A 233 -4.43 13.64 -25.00
C MET A 233 -5.47 14.55 -24.36
N ASN A 234 -6.00 14.14 -23.21
CA ASN A 234 -7.01 14.92 -22.47
C ASN A 234 -6.42 15.79 -21.35
N GLY A 235 -5.09 15.90 -21.26
CA GLY A 235 -4.40 16.71 -20.26
C GLY A 235 -4.62 16.23 -18.83
N LEU A 236 -4.79 14.91 -18.66
CA LEU A 236 -4.89 14.28 -17.34
C LEU A 236 -3.51 13.82 -16.87
N THR A 237 -3.25 14.03 -15.59
CA THR A 237 -2.09 13.47 -14.89
C THR A 237 -2.34 11.99 -14.58
N THR A 238 -1.38 11.15 -14.92
CA THR A 238 -1.39 9.71 -14.67
C THR A 238 -0.61 9.36 -13.43
N MET A 239 -1.21 8.58 -12.53
CA MET A 239 -0.55 8.04 -11.34
C MET A 239 -0.68 6.53 -11.34
N THR A 240 0.39 5.81 -10.97
CA THR A 240 0.29 4.35 -10.87
C THR A 240 0.51 3.87 -9.45
N ASN A 241 -0.36 2.97 -9.01
CA ASN A 241 -0.21 2.25 -7.77
C ASN A 241 0.30 0.82 -8.01
N ARG A 242 0.72 0.12 -6.95
CA ARG A 242 1.25 -1.26 -6.97
C ARG A 242 2.44 -1.51 -7.92
N PRO A 243 3.38 -0.57 -8.10
CA PRO A 243 4.46 -0.74 -9.10
C PRO A 243 5.33 -1.97 -8.84
N LEU A 244 5.49 -2.38 -7.59
CA LEU A 244 6.30 -3.54 -7.17
C LEU A 244 5.47 -4.66 -6.53
N ASN A 245 4.13 -4.62 -6.68
CA ASN A 245 3.21 -5.63 -6.18
C ASN A 245 2.13 -5.90 -7.21
N ALA A 246 2.18 -7.05 -7.85
CA ALA A 246 1.20 -7.47 -8.84
C ALA A 246 0.20 -8.46 -8.26
N PHE A 247 -1.03 -8.43 -8.74
CA PHE A 247 -2.01 -9.48 -8.48
C PHE A 247 -2.19 -10.33 -9.73
N THR A 248 -2.00 -11.64 -9.61
CA THR A 248 -2.26 -12.61 -10.68
C THR A 248 -2.77 -13.90 -10.07
N ASN A 249 -3.82 -14.48 -10.65
CA ASN A 249 -4.47 -15.70 -10.16
C ASN A 249 -4.74 -15.68 -8.64
N ASP A 250 -5.29 -14.58 -8.13
CA ASP A 250 -5.57 -14.31 -6.70
C ASP A 250 -4.34 -14.39 -5.78
N GLN A 251 -3.13 -14.33 -6.34
CA GLN A 251 -1.89 -14.31 -5.60
C GLN A 251 -1.17 -12.97 -5.72
N LEU A 252 -0.59 -12.52 -4.61
CA LEU A 252 0.28 -11.35 -4.58
C LEU A 252 1.70 -11.74 -5.00
N VAL A 253 2.13 -11.23 -6.15
CA VAL A 253 3.52 -11.33 -6.64
C VAL A 253 4.27 -10.07 -6.28
N ARG A 254 5.42 -10.21 -5.63
CA ARG A 254 6.27 -9.08 -5.26
C ARG A 254 7.45 -8.98 -6.22
N LEU A 255 7.62 -7.80 -6.81
CA LEU A 255 8.71 -7.45 -7.74
C LEU A 255 9.83 -6.65 -7.05
N ALA A 256 9.66 -6.31 -5.77
CA ALA A 256 10.66 -5.60 -4.99
C ALA A 256 11.86 -6.49 -4.67
N THR A 257 13.07 -5.94 -4.78
CA THR A 257 14.33 -6.57 -4.38
C THR A 257 14.98 -5.80 -3.23
N TYR A 258 15.77 -6.49 -2.40
CA TYR A 258 16.28 -5.97 -1.13
C TYR A 258 17.77 -6.26 -0.95
N GLU A 259 18.54 -6.38 -2.04
CA GLU A 259 19.98 -6.70 -1.99
C GLU A 259 20.76 -5.74 -1.09
N PHE A 260 20.38 -4.45 -1.12
CA PHE A 260 20.99 -3.41 -0.31
C PHE A 260 20.78 -3.57 1.21
N MET A 261 19.74 -4.33 1.63
CA MET A 261 19.45 -4.63 3.04
C MET A 261 20.02 -5.97 3.48
N THR A 262 20.28 -6.89 2.54
CA THR A 262 20.72 -8.27 2.83
C THR A 262 22.20 -8.50 2.60
N LYS A 263 22.93 -7.49 2.11
CA LYS A 263 24.37 -7.59 1.80
C LYS A 263 25.25 -8.02 2.99
N ASP A 264 24.83 -7.65 4.20
CA ASP A 264 25.57 -7.90 5.44
C ASP A 264 25.00 -9.11 6.23
N LEU A 265 24.09 -9.90 5.63
CA LEU A 265 23.53 -11.10 6.24
C LEU A 265 24.61 -12.19 6.35
N ASP A 266 25.05 -12.47 7.57
CA ASP A 266 25.93 -13.60 7.92
C ASP A 266 25.05 -14.79 8.32
N GLU A 267 24.80 -15.71 7.37
CA GLU A 267 23.93 -16.86 7.58
C GLU A 267 24.44 -17.82 8.64
N ASP A 268 25.75 -18.00 8.75
CA ASP A 268 26.35 -18.88 9.75
C ASP A 268 26.21 -18.29 11.17
N LYS A 269 26.34 -16.97 11.29
CA LYS A 269 26.13 -16.28 12.56
C LYS A 269 24.64 -16.31 12.95
N ALA A 270 23.74 -16.09 12.02
CA ALA A 270 22.30 -16.17 12.26
C ALA A 270 21.88 -17.58 12.69
N GLU A 271 22.41 -18.63 12.04
CA GLU A 271 22.16 -20.02 12.44
C GLU A 271 22.66 -20.31 13.85
N LYS A 272 23.88 -19.87 14.19
CA LYS A 272 24.45 -20.04 15.55
C LYS A 272 23.58 -19.32 16.59
N ASN A 273 23.14 -18.11 16.32
CA ASN A 273 22.24 -17.37 17.19
C ASN A 273 20.91 -18.12 17.38
N PHE A 274 20.31 -18.60 16.28
CA PHE A 274 19.09 -19.39 16.32
C PHE A 274 19.25 -20.63 17.23
N GLN A 275 20.30 -21.43 17.04
CA GLN A 275 20.55 -22.62 17.83
C GLN A 275 20.75 -22.28 19.32
N ALA A 276 21.48 -21.19 19.64
CA ALA A 276 21.64 -20.71 20.99
C ALA A 276 20.32 -20.30 21.65
N CYS A 277 19.45 -19.58 20.91
CA CYS A 277 18.13 -19.20 21.38
C CYS A 277 17.22 -20.41 21.65
N MET A 278 17.23 -21.39 20.75
CA MET A 278 16.45 -22.61 20.92
C MET A 278 16.96 -23.46 22.10
N GLN A 279 18.26 -23.51 22.32
CA GLN A 279 18.85 -24.19 23.47
C GLN A 279 18.48 -23.49 24.79
N GLN A 280 18.58 -22.15 24.84
CA GLN A 280 18.18 -21.36 26.02
C GLN A 280 16.67 -21.55 26.34
N LEU A 281 15.82 -21.57 25.32
CA LEU A 281 14.40 -21.80 25.48
C LEU A 281 14.09 -23.21 25.97
N LYS A 282 14.83 -24.21 25.50
CA LYS A 282 14.73 -25.62 25.96
C LYS A 282 15.11 -25.76 27.42
N GLU A 283 16.21 -25.12 27.84
CA GLU A 283 16.67 -25.12 29.24
C GLU A 283 15.60 -24.50 30.16
N LYS A 284 15.08 -23.33 29.78
CA LYS A 284 13.99 -22.66 30.53
C LYS A 284 12.69 -23.48 30.57
N TRP A 285 12.32 -24.12 29.46
CA TRP A 285 11.22 -25.07 29.44
C TRP A 285 11.40 -26.20 30.43
N SER A 286 12.59 -26.81 30.49
CA SER A 286 12.88 -27.90 31.40
C SER A 286 12.85 -27.47 32.88
N GLU A 287 13.33 -26.24 33.19
CA GLU A 287 13.24 -25.67 34.55
C GLU A 287 11.74 -25.47 34.94
N ALA A 288 10.97 -24.82 34.09
CA ALA A 288 9.54 -24.52 34.35
C ALA A 288 8.70 -25.80 34.53
N THR A 289 8.96 -26.83 33.71
CA THR A 289 8.23 -28.11 33.80
C THR A 289 8.67 -28.97 34.99
N ALA A 290 9.90 -28.88 35.46
CA ALA A 290 10.37 -29.56 36.66
C ALA A 290 9.73 -28.99 37.93
N GLU A 291 9.50 -27.68 38.00
CA GLU A 291 8.82 -27.04 39.14
C GLU A 291 7.33 -27.44 39.22
N ASP A 292 6.65 -27.60 38.09
CA ASP A 292 5.23 -27.98 38.03
C ASP A 292 4.98 -29.51 38.06
N GLY A 293 6.04 -30.32 37.98
CA GLY A 293 5.93 -31.80 38.03
C GLY A 293 5.24 -32.42 36.80
N LEU A 294 5.13 -31.72 35.68
CA LEU A 294 4.20 -32.03 34.63
C LEU A 294 4.78 -32.44 33.25
N ALA A 295 6.08 -32.43 33.05
CA ALA A 295 6.61 -32.87 31.73
C ALA A 295 8.07 -33.41 31.76
N ASP A 296 8.33 -34.35 30.83
CA ASP A 296 9.67 -34.80 30.48
C ASP A 296 10.30 -33.76 29.53
N ALA A 297 11.54 -33.36 29.80
CA ALA A 297 12.31 -32.42 28.96
C ALA A 297 12.42 -32.87 27.48
N SER A 298 12.22 -34.15 27.21
CA SER A 298 12.17 -34.73 25.87
C SER A 298 11.01 -34.16 24.99
N ASP A 299 9.96 -33.66 25.61
CA ASP A 299 8.75 -33.20 24.90
C ASP A 299 8.91 -31.80 24.27
N PHE A 300 9.98 -31.03 24.62
CA PHE A 300 10.20 -29.69 24.05
C PHE A 300 10.31 -29.72 22.51
N ASP A 301 11.07 -30.63 21.98
CA ASP A 301 11.29 -30.77 20.54
C ASP A 301 10.05 -31.33 19.79
N GLU A 302 9.14 -31.95 20.52
CA GLU A 302 7.87 -32.45 20.00
C GLU A 302 6.74 -31.38 19.99
N ILE A 303 6.93 -30.22 20.66
CA ILE A 303 5.98 -29.13 20.64
C ILE A 303 5.76 -28.65 19.21
N THR A 304 4.52 -28.72 18.73
CA THR A 304 4.16 -28.37 17.34
C THR A 304 4.67 -26.99 16.93
N LEU A 305 4.55 -25.98 17.81
CA LEU A 305 5.04 -24.62 17.55
C LEU A 305 6.55 -24.59 17.39
N VAL A 306 7.30 -25.33 18.23
CA VAL A 306 8.76 -25.40 18.17
C VAL A 306 9.22 -26.07 16.87
N LYS A 307 8.60 -27.19 16.49
CA LYS A 307 8.89 -27.87 15.21
C LYS A 307 8.63 -26.94 14.02
N GLN A 308 7.43 -26.37 13.93
CA GLN A 308 7.08 -25.46 12.84
C GLN A 308 8.01 -24.26 12.77
N PHE A 309 8.41 -23.70 13.91
CA PHE A 309 9.30 -22.56 13.96
C PHE A 309 10.70 -22.91 13.47
N LYS A 310 11.26 -24.07 13.85
CA LYS A 310 12.56 -24.58 13.34
C LYS A 310 12.57 -24.71 11.83
N ASP A 311 11.46 -25.12 11.23
CA ASP A 311 11.35 -25.30 9.78
C ASP A 311 11.13 -23.98 9.03
N LEU A 312 10.46 -23.00 9.65
CA LEU A 312 9.95 -21.81 8.97
C LEU A 312 10.82 -20.56 9.10
N TRP A 313 11.64 -20.41 10.13
CA TRP A 313 12.28 -19.14 10.46
C TRP A 313 13.17 -18.55 9.34
N LYS A 314 13.75 -19.39 8.46
CA LYS A 314 14.50 -18.96 7.25
C LYS A 314 13.64 -18.85 6.00
N THR A 315 12.44 -19.43 5.98
CA THR A 315 11.66 -19.62 4.75
C THR A 315 10.42 -18.77 4.70
N LEU A 316 10.16 -17.96 5.74
CA LEU A 316 9.01 -17.05 5.79
C LEU A 316 8.96 -16.15 4.56
N ALA A 317 7.75 -15.99 4.02
CA ALA A 317 7.55 -15.42 2.69
C ALA A 317 7.69 -13.89 2.63
N SER A 318 7.56 -13.20 3.76
CA SER A 318 7.59 -11.73 3.84
C SER A 318 7.86 -11.25 5.27
N GLY A 319 8.23 -9.97 5.42
CA GLY A 319 8.38 -9.36 6.74
C GLY A 319 7.08 -9.39 7.56
N ASP A 320 5.92 -9.18 6.92
CA ASP A 320 4.62 -9.28 7.61
C ASP A 320 4.37 -10.71 8.15
N ALA A 321 4.79 -11.75 7.41
CA ALA A 321 4.71 -13.13 7.89
C ALA A 321 5.68 -13.40 9.06
N VAL A 322 6.86 -12.80 9.04
CA VAL A 322 7.81 -12.84 10.17
C VAL A 322 7.16 -12.22 11.40
N ASP A 323 6.63 -10.99 11.30
CA ASP A 323 5.99 -10.30 12.42
C ASP A 323 4.81 -11.10 12.98
N GLN A 324 3.98 -11.68 12.12
CA GLN A 324 2.84 -12.50 12.54
C GLN A 324 3.27 -13.74 13.31
N VAL A 325 4.30 -14.45 12.84
CA VAL A 325 4.81 -15.65 13.52
C VAL A 325 5.44 -15.29 14.86
N TYR A 326 6.31 -14.27 14.89
CA TYR A 326 7.01 -13.89 16.11
C TYR A 326 6.11 -13.26 17.15
N HIS A 327 5.35 -12.22 16.80
CA HIS A 327 4.51 -11.50 17.75
C HIS A 327 3.19 -12.23 18.04
N GLY A 328 2.64 -12.97 17.05
CA GLY A 328 1.39 -13.71 17.23
C GLY A 328 1.54 -15.02 17.96
N HIS A 329 2.71 -15.67 17.87
CA HIS A 329 2.87 -17.03 18.39
C HIS A 329 4.14 -17.24 19.22
N PHE A 330 5.31 -16.89 18.67
CA PHE A 330 6.59 -17.29 19.27
C PHE A 330 6.92 -16.48 20.53
N PHE A 331 6.82 -15.16 20.52
CA PHE A 331 7.05 -14.33 21.71
C PHE A 331 6.02 -14.59 22.85
N PRO A 332 4.72 -14.79 22.57
CA PRO A 332 3.79 -15.24 23.59
C PRO A 332 4.16 -16.60 24.20
N PHE A 333 4.70 -17.52 23.40
CA PHE A 333 5.21 -18.80 23.92
C PHE A 333 6.42 -18.61 24.82
N ILE A 334 7.41 -17.82 24.39
CA ILE A 334 8.59 -17.46 25.20
C ILE A 334 8.15 -16.84 26.55
N ALA A 335 7.26 -15.85 26.50
CA ALA A 335 6.76 -15.18 27.70
C ALA A 335 6.10 -16.16 28.69
N ARG A 336 5.39 -17.17 28.17
CA ARG A 336 4.80 -18.23 29.01
C ARG A 336 5.87 -19.09 29.68
N VAL A 337 6.94 -19.44 28.94
CA VAL A 337 8.04 -20.26 29.46
C VAL A 337 8.84 -19.52 30.56
N TRP A 338 9.01 -18.20 30.46
CA TRP A 338 9.67 -17.37 31.47
C TRP A 338 8.78 -17.06 32.69
N GLY A 339 7.45 -17.23 32.55
CA GLY A 339 6.53 -16.98 33.65
C GLY A 339 6.42 -15.51 34.07
N GLY A 340 5.98 -15.29 35.31
CA GLY A 340 5.63 -13.95 35.81
C GLY A 340 6.80 -12.97 35.98
N SER A 341 8.07 -13.42 35.97
CA SER A 341 9.25 -12.55 36.03
C SER A 341 9.59 -11.91 34.68
N GLY A 342 9.12 -12.52 33.55
CA GLY A 342 9.46 -12.13 32.19
C GLY A 342 10.96 -12.24 31.86
N LEU A 343 11.31 -11.94 30.62
CA LEU A 343 12.72 -11.84 30.20
C LEU A 343 13.29 -10.48 30.59
N ASN A 344 14.49 -10.46 31.15
CA ASN A 344 15.24 -9.21 31.23
C ASN A 344 15.84 -8.85 29.86
N ALA A 345 16.33 -7.59 29.70
CA ALA A 345 16.83 -7.09 28.42
C ALA A 345 17.99 -7.94 27.84
N LYS A 346 18.85 -8.52 28.68
CA LYS A 346 19.97 -9.37 28.25
C LYS A 346 19.50 -10.73 27.74
N GLU A 347 18.51 -11.31 28.38
CA GLU A 347 17.87 -12.55 27.94
C GLU A 347 17.06 -12.38 26.66
N ALA A 348 16.38 -11.25 26.50
CA ALA A 348 15.54 -10.95 25.35
C ALA A 348 16.34 -10.60 24.08
N ALA A 349 17.51 -9.98 24.21
CA ALA A 349 18.29 -9.48 23.08
C ALA A 349 18.59 -10.54 22.00
N PRO A 350 18.98 -11.81 22.31
CA PRO A 350 19.21 -12.84 21.30
C PRO A 350 17.93 -13.19 20.49
N PHE A 351 16.76 -13.18 21.12
CA PHE A 351 15.48 -13.45 20.45
C PHE A 351 15.06 -12.31 19.52
N TYR A 352 15.34 -11.06 19.90
CA TYR A 352 15.14 -9.92 18.99
C TYR A 352 16.13 -9.95 17.82
N GLN A 353 17.38 -10.35 18.05
CA GLN A 353 18.34 -10.56 16.97
C GLN A 353 17.85 -11.66 16.01
N MET A 354 17.30 -12.75 16.52
CA MET A 354 16.72 -13.82 15.71
C MET A 354 15.51 -13.34 14.89
N LEU A 355 14.68 -12.43 15.41
CA LEU A 355 13.63 -11.75 14.66
C LEU A 355 14.22 -10.95 13.50
N GLU A 356 15.26 -10.14 13.74
CA GLU A 356 15.93 -9.36 12.70
C GLU A 356 16.58 -10.27 11.65
N ASP A 357 17.23 -11.34 12.05
CA ASP A 357 17.80 -12.34 11.15
C ASP A 357 16.72 -12.97 10.25
N SER A 358 15.55 -13.31 10.82
CA SER A 358 14.39 -13.83 10.05
C SER A 358 13.85 -12.81 9.07
N HIS A 359 13.83 -11.51 9.41
CA HIS A 359 13.48 -10.45 8.47
C HIS A 359 14.47 -10.36 7.29
N LEU A 360 15.76 -10.54 7.56
CA LEU A 360 16.78 -10.54 6.51
C LEU A 360 16.64 -11.76 5.59
N PHE A 361 16.38 -12.96 6.14
CA PHE A 361 16.07 -14.15 5.32
C PHE A 361 14.80 -13.95 4.47
N ALA A 362 13.74 -13.41 5.04
CA ALA A 362 12.51 -13.13 4.28
C ALA A 362 12.77 -12.16 3.12
N ARG A 363 13.58 -11.10 3.33
CA ARG A 363 13.99 -10.17 2.26
C ARG A 363 14.84 -10.86 1.19
N LYS A 364 15.78 -11.73 1.59
CA LYS A 364 16.58 -12.55 0.66
C LYS A 364 15.67 -13.45 -0.20
N ASN A 365 14.72 -14.14 0.42
CA ASN A 365 13.77 -15.01 -0.25
C ASN A 365 12.88 -14.23 -1.24
N MET A 366 12.40 -13.05 -0.83
CA MET A 366 11.63 -12.15 -1.69
C MET A 366 12.46 -11.69 -2.89
N THR A 367 13.72 -11.30 -2.68
CA THR A 367 14.66 -10.91 -3.75
C THR A 367 14.87 -12.05 -4.73
N THR A 368 15.16 -13.25 -4.26
CA THR A 368 15.36 -14.43 -5.11
C THR A 368 14.13 -14.69 -6.00
N ARG A 369 12.92 -14.59 -5.44
CA ARG A 369 11.67 -14.75 -6.22
C ARG A 369 11.48 -13.63 -7.24
N ALA A 370 11.74 -12.38 -6.86
CA ALA A 370 11.62 -11.24 -7.77
C ALA A 370 12.59 -11.34 -8.95
N LEU A 371 13.81 -11.83 -8.75
CA LEU A 371 14.82 -12.00 -9.80
C LEU A 371 14.43 -13.05 -10.84
N LEU A 372 13.57 -14.03 -10.52
CA LEU A 372 13.01 -14.92 -11.54
C LEU A 372 12.14 -14.15 -12.54
N PHE A 373 11.42 -13.12 -12.10
CA PHE A 373 10.65 -12.23 -12.98
C PHE A 373 11.56 -11.32 -13.80
N LYS A 374 12.73 -10.92 -13.26
CA LYS A 374 13.72 -10.13 -14.01
C LYS A 374 14.13 -10.84 -15.29
N GLU A 375 14.51 -12.11 -15.21
CA GLU A 375 14.91 -12.89 -16.37
C GLU A 375 13.77 -13.02 -17.41
N GLN A 376 12.53 -13.20 -16.93
CA GLN A 376 11.36 -13.29 -17.82
C GLN A 376 11.08 -11.94 -18.49
N ALA A 377 11.15 -10.84 -17.75
CA ALA A 377 10.94 -9.50 -18.27
C ALA A 377 12.02 -9.09 -19.30
N GLN A 378 13.29 -9.49 -19.07
CA GLN A 378 14.38 -9.31 -20.02
C GLN A 378 14.13 -10.08 -21.32
N LYS A 379 13.78 -11.37 -21.23
CA LYS A 379 13.45 -12.19 -22.40
C LYS A 379 12.24 -11.68 -23.19
N ALA A 380 11.29 -11.05 -22.49
CA ALA A 380 10.14 -10.41 -23.13
C ALA A 380 10.42 -8.99 -23.68
N GLY A 381 11.63 -8.47 -23.50
CA GLY A 381 12.01 -7.12 -23.95
C GLY A 381 11.36 -5.98 -23.16
N LEU A 382 10.79 -6.29 -21.98
CA LEU A 382 10.14 -5.29 -21.11
C LEU A 382 11.14 -4.43 -20.33
N ILE A 383 12.34 -4.98 -20.08
CA ILE A 383 13.47 -4.27 -19.44
C ILE A 383 14.77 -4.63 -20.19
N PRO A 384 15.84 -3.80 -20.10
CA PRO A 384 17.10 -4.04 -20.77
C PRO A 384 17.78 -5.36 -20.37
N GLU A 385 18.35 -6.09 -21.34
CA GLU A 385 19.02 -7.38 -21.10
C GLU A 385 20.25 -7.30 -20.17
N HIS A 386 20.99 -6.19 -20.22
CA HIS A 386 22.30 -6.07 -19.58
C HIS A 386 22.36 -4.97 -18.52
N SER A 387 21.27 -4.75 -17.79
CA SER A 387 21.27 -3.76 -16.73
C SER A 387 21.99 -4.24 -15.49
N THR A 388 22.85 -3.38 -14.94
CA THR A 388 23.51 -3.55 -13.63
C THR A 388 22.74 -2.90 -12.49
N LYS A 389 21.59 -2.25 -12.79
CA LYS A 389 20.76 -1.59 -11.78
C LYS A 389 20.05 -2.60 -10.88
N VAL A 390 19.73 -2.15 -9.67
CA VAL A 390 18.81 -2.88 -8.78
C VAL A 390 17.50 -3.08 -9.52
N PHE A 391 16.98 -4.30 -9.53
CA PHE A 391 15.81 -4.65 -10.35
C PHE A 391 14.58 -3.77 -10.08
N SER A 392 14.27 -3.52 -8.80
CA SER A 392 13.14 -2.66 -8.45
C SER A 392 13.29 -1.21 -8.95
N VAL A 393 14.51 -0.67 -9.01
CA VAL A 393 14.79 0.67 -9.57
C VAL A 393 14.61 0.67 -11.09
N GLU A 394 15.18 -0.32 -11.77
CA GLU A 394 15.07 -0.48 -13.22
C GLU A 394 13.63 -0.58 -13.69
N VAL A 395 12.83 -1.35 -12.97
CA VAL A 395 11.39 -1.52 -13.24
C VAL A 395 10.65 -0.17 -13.11
N ILE A 396 10.94 0.62 -12.07
CA ILE A 396 10.32 1.93 -11.87
C ILE A 396 10.71 2.90 -13.00
N GLU A 397 11.99 2.95 -13.38
CA GLU A 397 12.47 3.77 -14.51
C GLU A 397 11.78 3.38 -15.82
N THR A 398 11.59 2.08 -16.03
CA THR A 398 10.85 1.57 -17.20
C THR A 398 9.40 2.09 -17.21
N TYR A 399 8.71 2.07 -16.07
CA TYR A 399 7.34 2.61 -16.01
C TYR A 399 7.26 4.10 -16.32
N LEU A 400 8.21 4.88 -15.82
CA LEU A 400 8.32 6.30 -16.14
C LEU A 400 8.57 6.53 -17.66
N SER A 401 9.30 5.61 -18.33
CA SER A 401 9.55 5.68 -19.76
C SER A 401 8.30 5.49 -20.63
N TYR A 402 7.25 4.88 -20.12
CA TYR A 402 5.94 4.76 -20.80
C TYR A 402 5.10 6.05 -20.74
N GLY A 403 5.63 7.13 -20.16
CA GLY A 403 4.94 8.43 -20.09
C GLY A 403 3.98 8.55 -18.90
N ILE A 404 4.17 7.73 -17.87
CA ILE A 404 3.48 7.86 -16.60
C ILE A 404 4.06 9.05 -15.83
N ASP A 405 3.20 9.95 -15.33
CA ASP A 405 3.63 11.15 -14.63
C ASP A 405 4.13 10.84 -13.21
N PHE A 406 3.45 9.95 -12.48
CA PHE A 406 3.87 9.56 -11.13
C PHE A 406 3.76 8.07 -10.88
N VAL A 407 4.86 7.45 -10.47
CA VAL A 407 4.90 6.08 -9.95
C VAL A 407 4.86 6.12 -8.43
N LEU A 408 3.77 5.67 -7.81
CA LEU A 408 3.55 5.72 -6.37
C LEU A 408 4.20 4.53 -5.68
N LEU A 409 5.27 4.78 -4.95
CA LEU A 409 6.05 3.74 -4.28
C LEU A 409 5.85 3.76 -2.77
N GLY A 410 5.54 2.59 -2.19
CA GLY A 410 5.48 2.43 -0.74
C GLY A 410 6.87 2.48 -0.10
N MET A 411 7.14 3.51 0.70
CA MET A 411 8.45 3.78 1.29
C MET A 411 8.36 3.90 2.81
N ARG A 412 8.23 2.78 3.52
CA ARG A 412 8.09 2.75 4.99
C ARG A 412 9.41 2.88 5.75
N ARG A 413 10.55 2.83 5.06
CA ARG A 413 11.91 2.84 5.63
C ARG A 413 12.79 3.83 4.88
N PRO A 414 13.69 4.57 5.57
CA PRO A 414 14.62 5.49 4.92
C PRO A 414 15.45 4.84 3.80
N GLU A 415 15.86 3.58 3.99
CA GLU A 415 16.69 2.85 3.02
C GLU A 415 15.98 2.63 1.67
N TYR A 416 14.65 2.58 1.65
CA TYR A 416 13.88 2.47 0.39
C TYR A 416 13.96 3.78 -0.41
N ILE A 417 13.99 4.91 0.29
CA ILE A 417 14.08 6.24 -0.32
C ILE A 417 15.45 6.42 -0.97
N ASP A 418 16.52 5.97 -0.32
CA ASP A 418 17.88 6.06 -0.86
C ASP A 418 18.03 5.36 -2.22
N GLN A 419 17.23 4.34 -2.51
CA GLN A 419 17.25 3.64 -3.81
C GLN A 419 16.61 4.46 -4.94
N VAL A 420 15.65 5.35 -4.62
CA VAL A 420 14.81 6.01 -5.63
C VAL A 420 14.81 7.53 -5.57
N LYS A 421 15.48 8.16 -4.59
CA LYS A 421 15.47 9.63 -4.41
C LYS A 421 16.00 10.41 -5.63
N HIS A 422 16.81 9.78 -6.46
CA HIS A 422 17.26 10.37 -7.73
C HIS A 422 16.13 10.51 -8.77
N LEU A 423 14.98 9.86 -8.54
CA LEU A 423 13.76 9.92 -9.35
C LEU A 423 12.70 10.90 -8.80
N PHE A 424 13.03 11.67 -7.76
CA PHE A 424 12.13 12.68 -7.19
C PHE A 424 12.15 14.01 -7.93
N LYS A 425 13.17 14.28 -8.69
CA LYS A 425 13.37 15.53 -9.47
C LYS A 425 14.20 15.24 -10.73
N GLU A 426 14.09 16.16 -11.68
CA GLU A 426 14.95 16.16 -12.89
C GLU A 426 16.42 16.35 -12.57
#